data_1c3ef5213441d7f27de97512eb6f62fb
#
_entry.id   1c3ef5213441d7f27de97512eb6f62fb
#
_cell.length_a   1.000
_cell.length_b   1.000
_cell.length_c   1.000
_cell.angle_alpha   90.00
_cell.angle_beta   90.00
_cell.angle_gamma   90.00
#
_symmetry.space_group_name_H-M   'P 1'
#
loop_
_entity.id
_entity.type
_entity.pdbx_description
1 polymer ?
#
loop_
_entity_poly.entity_id
_entity_poly.type
_entity_poly.pdbx_seq_one_letter_code
_entity_poly.pdbx_strand_id
1 'polypeptide(L)'
;MGMSRSSSEAAAIGSAGGRRRLAVVGALVSCLGVLIPVSAGADVATSSRTTVVLGETTTTPDPSCPELPCQAVGSVTGFQVSTDQRNLPFRVPRDGRVRSWTLTLAQPNNMQRSFFNGFFGSPPEARLAILRRVPGTNPPRYNLRKQSSIRVLSPFLGQPNVRFSASLRVRKGDIVGLTVPTWAPAFAEGLSAKNTWRASRLPGRCTNTTDVRQGEPQQRVGERATYGCRYSTARLLYTATVVMD
;
A
#
# COMPACT_ATOMS: atom_id res chain seq x y z
N MET A 1 31.23 -29.93 -33.02
CA MET A 1 32.59 -29.37 -32.85
C MET A 1 32.46 -28.17 -31.94
N GLY A 2 32.94 -28.04 -30.73
CA GLY A 2 33.92 -28.74 -29.97
C GLY A 2 33.69 -28.39 -28.50
N MET A 3 33.80 -29.37 -27.74
CA MET A 3 33.88 -29.42 -26.28
C MET A 3 34.98 -28.55 -25.70
N SER A 4 34.77 -27.95 -24.50
CA SER A 4 35.82 -28.00 -23.47
C SER A 4 35.22 -27.85 -22.09
N ARG A 5 35.41 -28.89 -21.30
CA ARG A 5 35.27 -28.98 -19.84
C ARG A 5 36.54 -28.39 -19.21
N SER A 6 36.39 -27.79 -18.02
CA SER A 6 37.50 -27.82 -17.03
C SER A 6 36.91 -27.79 -15.63
N SER A 7 37.08 -28.93 -14.98
CA SER A 7 36.97 -29.14 -13.54
C SER A 7 38.24 -28.67 -12.86
N SER A 8 38.18 -28.19 -11.64
CA SER A 8 39.23 -28.30 -10.67
C SER A 8 38.69 -28.33 -9.25
N GLU A 9 39.03 -29.43 -8.65
CA GLU A 9 38.80 -29.93 -7.30
C GLU A 9 39.91 -29.44 -6.35
N ALA A 10 39.65 -29.78 -5.09
CA ALA A 10 40.59 -29.96 -3.97
C ALA A 10 40.89 -28.65 -3.14
N ALA A 11 41.04 -28.71 -1.83
CA ALA A 11 41.14 -29.77 -0.85
C ALA A 11 40.93 -29.18 0.56
N ALA A 12 40.47 -30.04 1.46
CA ALA A 12 40.42 -29.87 2.92
C ALA A 12 41.81 -30.01 3.56
N ILE A 13 42.00 -29.41 4.74
CA ILE A 13 42.86 -29.82 5.88
C ILE A 13 42.41 -28.89 7.02
N GLY A 14 41.92 -29.20 8.21
CA GLY A 14 42.29 -30.21 9.19
C GLY A 14 43.33 -29.69 10.15
N SER A 15 42.95 -29.22 11.36
CA SER A 15 43.85 -29.35 12.50
C SER A 15 43.09 -29.22 13.83
N ALA A 16 43.23 -30.27 14.60
CA ALA A 16 42.84 -30.45 15.99
C ALA A 16 43.94 -29.91 16.93
N GLY A 17 43.58 -29.68 18.17
CA GLY A 17 44.53 -29.57 19.28
C GLY A 17 44.17 -28.45 20.24
N GLY A 18 43.76 -28.76 21.44
CA GLY A 18 44.58 -28.77 22.61
C GLY A 18 43.79 -28.49 23.87
N ARG A 19 43.48 -29.53 24.60
CA ARG A 19 43.07 -29.49 26.03
C ARG A 19 44.19 -28.92 26.89
N ARG A 20 43.93 -27.92 27.71
CA ARG A 20 44.72 -27.71 28.96
C ARG A 20 43.76 -27.47 30.12
N ARG A 21 43.74 -28.46 31.00
CA ARG A 21 43.23 -28.37 32.39
C ARG A 21 44.27 -27.62 33.22
N LEU A 22 43.87 -26.63 33.96
CA LEU A 22 44.62 -26.14 35.11
C LEU A 22 43.64 -26.07 36.29
N ALA A 23 43.89 -26.95 37.24
CA ALA A 23 43.33 -26.88 38.57
C ALA A 23 44.16 -25.91 39.40
N VAL A 24 43.49 -24.99 40.06
CA VAL A 24 44.10 -24.23 41.19
C VAL A 24 43.13 -24.28 42.36
N VAL A 25 43.71 -24.80 43.41
CA VAL A 25 43.13 -25.03 44.75
C VAL A 25 43.14 -23.71 45.54
N GLY A 26 42.08 -23.48 46.29
CA GLY A 26 42.18 -22.86 47.61
C GLY A 26 41.95 -21.38 47.73
N ALA A 27 40.86 -21.01 48.39
CA ALA A 27 40.86 -20.25 49.64
C ALA A 27 39.41 -19.98 50.07
N LEU A 28 38.98 -20.56 51.17
CA LEU A 28 37.75 -20.21 51.87
C LEU A 28 37.94 -18.85 52.55
N VAL A 29 37.21 -17.85 52.08
CA VAL A 29 36.99 -16.62 52.83
C VAL A 29 35.49 -16.50 53.07
N SER A 30 35.07 -16.77 54.31
CA SER A 30 33.70 -16.55 54.81
C SER A 30 33.47 -15.05 54.95
N CYS A 31 32.78 -14.45 53.98
CA CYS A 31 32.18 -13.13 54.17
C CYS A 31 30.68 -13.27 54.33
N LEU A 32 30.19 -12.92 55.53
CA LEU A 32 28.75 -12.69 55.75
C LEU A 32 28.30 -11.57 54.80
N GLY A 33 27.72 -11.94 53.69
CA GLY A 33 27.13 -11.00 52.72
C GLY A 33 25.67 -10.77 53.07
N VAL A 34 25.35 -9.56 53.43
CA VAL A 34 23.97 -9.05 53.56
C VAL A 34 23.27 -9.26 52.21
N LEU A 35 22.26 -10.12 52.20
CA LEU A 35 21.36 -10.31 51.03
C LEU A 35 20.50 -9.06 50.88
N ILE A 36 20.88 -8.15 50.03
CA ILE A 36 20.03 -7.08 49.55
C ILE A 36 19.17 -7.71 48.42
N PRO A 37 17.82 -7.71 48.53
CA PRO A 37 16.99 -8.15 47.42
C PRO A 37 17.16 -7.13 46.27
N VAL A 38 17.84 -7.55 45.23
CA VAL A 38 17.83 -6.82 43.94
C VAL A 38 16.43 -7.02 43.36
N SER A 39 15.57 -6.04 43.55
CA SER A 39 14.31 -5.96 42.83
C SER A 39 14.68 -5.83 41.31
N ALA A 40 14.59 -6.93 40.59
CA ALA A 40 14.66 -6.92 39.15
C ALA A 40 13.43 -6.15 38.65
N GLY A 41 13.59 -4.85 38.42
CA GLY A 41 12.61 -4.06 37.70
C GLY A 41 12.52 -4.66 36.29
N ALA A 42 11.42 -5.36 36.01
CA ALA A 42 11.10 -5.75 34.67
C ALA A 42 10.85 -4.46 33.89
N ASP A 43 11.84 -3.99 33.13
CA ASP A 43 11.64 -2.96 32.12
C ASP A 43 10.61 -3.48 31.14
N VAL A 44 9.34 -3.08 31.34
CA VAL A 44 8.28 -3.26 30.37
C VAL A 44 8.68 -2.40 29.16
N ALA A 45 9.35 -3.01 28.19
CA ALA A 45 9.66 -2.37 26.92
C ALA A 45 8.35 -1.95 26.28
N THR A 46 7.99 -0.69 26.48
CA THR A 46 6.84 -0.07 25.80
C THR A 46 7.17 -0.02 24.32
N SER A 47 6.74 -1.04 23.57
CA SER A 47 6.86 -1.06 22.11
C SER A 47 6.08 0.13 21.57
N SER A 48 6.76 1.23 21.28
CA SER A 48 6.17 2.40 20.66
C SER A 48 5.73 2.04 19.23
N ARG A 49 4.42 1.92 19.03
CA ARG A 49 3.85 1.65 17.71
C ARG A 49 4.07 2.85 16.81
N THR A 50 4.86 2.67 15.77
CA THR A 50 5.10 3.70 14.77
C THR A 50 3.89 3.85 13.87
N THR A 51 3.42 5.09 13.69
CA THR A 51 2.35 5.42 12.73
C THR A 51 2.96 6.06 11.48
N VAL A 52 2.50 5.61 10.32
CA VAL A 52 2.92 6.13 9.01
C VAL A 52 1.69 6.49 8.19
N VAL A 53 1.73 7.63 7.51
CA VAL A 53 0.73 8.01 6.51
C VAL A 53 1.26 7.68 5.12
N LEU A 54 0.61 6.72 4.45
CA LEU A 54 0.92 6.36 3.07
C LEU A 54 0.22 7.33 2.11
N GLY A 55 0.89 7.68 1.02
CA GLY A 55 0.36 8.60 0.00
C GLY A 55 0.47 10.07 0.34
N GLU A 56 0.96 10.41 1.54
CA GLU A 56 1.20 11.80 1.94
C GLU A 56 2.31 12.44 1.08
N THR A 57 2.09 13.69 0.71
CA THR A 57 3.03 14.53 -0.04
C THR A 57 3.00 15.93 0.56
N THR A 58 4.03 16.75 0.33
CA THR A 58 4.12 18.12 0.84
C THR A 58 2.97 19.00 0.35
N THR A 59 2.50 18.75 -0.86
CA THR A 59 1.35 19.45 -1.46
C THR A 59 0.36 18.44 -1.99
N THR A 60 -0.92 18.60 -1.68
CA THR A 60 -2.01 17.85 -2.31
C THR A 60 -2.50 18.68 -3.49
N PRO A 61 -2.49 18.16 -4.73
CA PRO A 61 -3.03 18.90 -5.85
C PRO A 61 -4.54 19.07 -5.71
N ASP A 62 -5.05 20.16 -6.28
CA ASP A 62 -6.48 20.42 -6.33
C ASP A 62 -7.20 19.35 -7.17
N PRO A 63 -8.39 18.92 -6.75
CA PRO A 63 -9.21 18.03 -7.55
C PRO A 63 -9.62 18.67 -8.89
N SER A 64 -9.77 17.87 -9.94
CA SER A 64 -10.06 18.35 -11.30
C SER A 64 -11.43 19.01 -11.49
N CYS A 65 -12.42 18.70 -10.63
CA CYS A 65 -13.75 19.30 -10.71
C CYS A 65 -13.94 20.46 -9.69
N PRO A 66 -14.81 21.42 -9.95
CA PRO A 66 -15.77 21.53 -11.06
C PRO A 66 -15.17 22.07 -12.37
N GLU A 67 -13.92 22.51 -12.35
CA GLU A 67 -13.27 23.08 -13.53
C GLU A 67 -13.15 22.04 -14.65
N LEU A 68 -12.95 22.51 -15.89
CA LEU A 68 -12.78 21.60 -17.03
C LEU A 68 -11.28 21.41 -17.37
N PRO A 69 -10.89 20.20 -17.69
CA PRO A 69 -11.70 18.97 -17.77
C PRO A 69 -12.01 18.42 -16.37
N CYS A 70 -13.31 18.21 -16.05
CA CYS A 70 -13.73 17.60 -14.80
C CYS A 70 -13.70 16.07 -14.94
N GLN A 71 -12.82 15.42 -14.22
CA GLN A 71 -12.60 13.99 -14.26
C GLN A 71 -12.89 13.32 -12.92
N ALA A 72 -13.38 12.09 -12.97
CA ALA A 72 -13.54 11.22 -11.82
C ALA A 72 -12.97 9.85 -12.12
N VAL A 73 -12.43 9.20 -11.11
CA VAL A 73 -12.10 7.78 -11.21
C VAL A 73 -13.38 6.96 -11.07
N GLY A 74 -13.56 5.91 -11.90
CA GLY A 74 -14.77 5.11 -11.85
C GLY A 74 -14.56 3.66 -12.27
N SER A 75 -15.37 2.77 -11.66
CA SER A 75 -15.48 1.34 -11.96
C SER A 75 -14.11 0.65 -12.04
N VAL A 76 -13.21 0.87 -11.07
CA VAL A 76 -11.87 0.28 -11.03
C VAL A 76 -11.41 -0.02 -9.60
N THR A 77 -10.40 -0.88 -9.50
CA THR A 77 -9.47 -0.91 -8.37
C THR A 77 -8.13 -0.36 -8.85
N GLY A 78 -7.58 0.65 -8.17
CA GLY A 78 -6.37 1.32 -8.61
C GLY A 78 -5.47 1.74 -7.46
N PHE A 79 -4.23 2.12 -7.79
CA PHE A 79 -3.28 2.68 -6.84
C PHE A 79 -2.27 3.59 -7.52
N GLN A 80 -1.74 4.56 -6.77
CA GLN A 80 -0.68 5.46 -7.23
C GLN A 80 0.65 4.71 -7.31
N VAL A 81 1.26 4.73 -8.48
CA VAL A 81 2.57 4.11 -8.74
C VAL A 81 3.70 5.05 -8.39
N SER A 82 3.57 6.32 -8.75
CA SER A 82 4.55 7.35 -8.44
C SER A 82 3.90 8.72 -8.26
N THR A 83 4.55 9.56 -7.49
CA THR A 83 4.27 10.99 -7.36
C THR A 83 5.57 11.75 -7.65
N ASP A 84 5.50 13.09 -7.72
CA ASP A 84 6.70 13.93 -7.91
C ASP A 84 7.81 13.61 -6.89
N GLN A 85 7.44 13.15 -5.70
CA GLN A 85 8.32 13.01 -4.55
C GLN A 85 8.77 11.57 -4.28
N ARG A 86 8.01 10.56 -4.69
CA ARG A 86 8.35 9.16 -4.41
C ARG A 86 7.71 8.14 -5.33
N ASN A 87 8.36 6.99 -5.45
CA ASN A 87 7.82 5.81 -6.07
C ASN A 87 7.07 4.95 -5.05
N LEU A 88 6.00 4.28 -5.47
CA LEU A 88 5.15 3.40 -4.68
C LEU A 88 4.75 4.01 -3.32
N PRO A 89 4.15 5.23 -3.33
CA PRO A 89 3.85 5.96 -2.10
C PRO A 89 2.89 5.23 -1.16
N PHE A 90 2.18 4.22 -1.66
CA PHE A 90 1.24 3.39 -0.90
C PHE A 90 1.77 1.98 -0.57
N ARG A 91 3.08 1.73 -0.76
CA ARG A 91 3.68 0.47 -0.38
C ARG A 91 3.89 0.42 1.13
N VAL A 92 3.36 -0.61 1.76
CA VAL A 92 3.49 -0.85 3.21
C VAL A 92 4.96 -1.20 3.55
N PRO A 93 5.63 -0.44 4.42
CA PRO A 93 7.05 -0.65 4.74
C PRO A 93 7.29 -1.80 5.72
N ARG A 94 6.36 -2.09 6.63
CA ARG A 94 6.40 -3.17 7.63
C ARG A 94 5.00 -3.73 7.85
N ASP A 95 4.88 -4.88 8.51
CA ASP A 95 3.60 -5.45 8.95
C ASP A 95 2.87 -4.47 9.88
N GLY A 96 1.55 -4.51 9.87
CA GLY A 96 0.74 -3.58 10.67
C GLY A 96 -0.74 -3.59 10.30
N ARG A 97 -1.40 -2.49 10.60
CA ARG A 97 -2.84 -2.32 10.39
C ARG A 97 -3.19 -0.92 9.88
N VAL A 98 -3.90 -0.84 8.78
CA VAL A 98 -4.56 0.42 8.37
C VAL A 98 -5.63 0.75 9.39
N ARG A 99 -5.59 1.97 9.95
CA ARG A 99 -6.54 2.47 10.95
C ARG A 99 -7.54 3.47 10.39
N SER A 100 -7.12 4.22 9.41
CA SER A 100 -7.98 5.19 8.73
C SER A 100 -7.46 5.48 7.33
N TRP A 101 -8.28 6.13 6.54
CA TRP A 101 -7.94 6.64 5.24
C TRP A 101 -8.68 7.93 4.99
N THR A 102 -8.16 8.74 4.10
CA THR A 102 -8.68 10.07 3.81
C THR A 102 -8.84 10.24 2.32
N LEU A 103 -9.89 10.95 1.90
CA LEU A 103 -10.11 11.38 0.52
C LEU A 103 -10.15 12.91 0.48
N THR A 104 -9.60 13.49 -0.58
CA THR A 104 -9.88 14.87 -0.99
C THR A 104 -10.86 14.79 -2.15
N LEU A 105 -12.07 15.32 -1.96
CA LEU A 105 -13.19 15.20 -2.88
C LEU A 105 -13.50 16.52 -3.55
N ALA A 106 -13.55 16.53 -4.89
CA ALA A 106 -14.07 17.65 -5.65
C ALA A 106 -15.58 17.87 -5.42
N GLN A 107 -16.07 19.03 -5.84
CA GLN A 107 -17.50 19.37 -5.91
C GLN A 107 -17.94 19.47 -7.38
N PRO A 108 -18.24 18.35 -8.07
CA PRO A 108 -18.80 18.41 -9.41
C PRO A 108 -20.14 19.14 -9.41
N ASN A 109 -20.41 19.93 -10.45
CA ASN A 109 -21.72 20.58 -10.60
C ASN A 109 -22.81 19.55 -10.94
N ASN A 110 -24.06 20.00 -11.02
CA ASN A 110 -25.21 19.09 -11.24
C ASN A 110 -25.11 18.32 -12.57
N MET A 111 -24.66 18.96 -13.64
CA MET A 111 -24.51 18.34 -14.95
C MET A 111 -23.40 17.26 -14.92
N GLN A 112 -22.27 17.57 -14.30
CA GLN A 112 -21.16 16.64 -14.13
C GLN A 112 -21.54 15.43 -13.28
N ARG A 113 -22.28 15.65 -12.17
CA ARG A 113 -22.82 14.56 -11.34
C ARG A 113 -23.79 13.68 -12.11
N SER A 114 -24.70 14.29 -12.89
CA SER A 114 -25.65 13.56 -13.73
C SER A 114 -24.92 12.69 -14.75
N PHE A 115 -23.88 13.23 -15.39
CA PHE A 115 -23.03 12.48 -16.30
C PHE A 115 -22.33 11.30 -15.61
N PHE A 116 -21.67 11.51 -14.46
CA PHE A 116 -21.00 10.42 -13.75
C PHE A 116 -21.97 9.35 -13.25
N ASN A 117 -23.13 9.76 -12.73
CA ASN A 117 -24.17 8.83 -12.29
C ASN A 117 -24.69 7.98 -13.45
N GLY A 118 -24.96 8.59 -14.59
CA GLY A 118 -25.42 7.86 -15.78
C GLY A 118 -24.34 6.94 -16.37
N PHE A 119 -23.08 7.37 -16.31
CA PHE A 119 -21.98 6.63 -16.92
C PHE A 119 -21.40 5.53 -16.04
N PHE A 120 -21.18 5.77 -14.74
CA PHE A 120 -20.54 4.85 -13.81
C PHE A 120 -21.49 4.22 -12.78
N GLY A 121 -22.72 4.69 -12.68
CA GLY A 121 -23.67 4.30 -11.66
C GLY A 121 -23.70 5.26 -10.47
N SER A 122 -24.70 5.12 -9.61
CA SER A 122 -24.99 5.98 -8.46
C SER A 122 -25.29 5.13 -7.22
N PRO A 123 -24.99 5.62 -6.02
CA PRO A 123 -24.29 6.86 -5.67
C PRO A 123 -22.77 6.78 -5.89
N PRO A 124 -22.01 7.91 -5.78
CA PRO A 124 -20.56 7.88 -5.75
C PRO A 124 -20.05 7.08 -4.55
N GLU A 125 -19.10 6.15 -4.79
CA GLU A 125 -18.67 5.19 -3.78
C GLU A 125 -17.16 4.92 -3.87
N ALA A 126 -16.55 4.69 -2.70
CA ALA A 126 -15.17 4.21 -2.61
C ALA A 126 -14.95 3.32 -1.39
N ARG A 127 -13.89 2.50 -1.44
CA ARG A 127 -13.36 1.71 -0.33
C ARG A 127 -11.88 1.45 -0.51
N LEU A 128 -11.15 1.21 0.59
CA LEU A 128 -9.77 0.77 0.51
C LEU A 128 -9.65 -0.67 0.03
N ALA A 129 -8.57 -0.95 -0.68
CA ALA A 129 -8.14 -2.27 -1.13
C ALA A 129 -6.72 -2.56 -0.64
N ILE A 130 -6.46 -3.79 -0.19
CA ILE A 130 -5.10 -4.28 0.12
C ILE A 130 -4.69 -5.25 -0.98
N LEU A 131 -3.70 -4.84 -1.75
CA LEU A 131 -3.23 -5.52 -2.94
C LEU A 131 -1.86 -6.15 -2.68
N ARG A 132 -1.71 -7.41 -3.09
CA ARG A 132 -0.42 -8.11 -3.05
C ARG A 132 0.04 -8.45 -4.44
N ARG A 133 1.24 -7.98 -4.81
CA ARG A 133 1.81 -8.25 -6.12
C ARG A 133 2.05 -9.75 -6.31
N VAL A 134 1.78 -10.23 -7.52
CA VAL A 134 2.19 -11.54 -8.00
C VAL A 134 3.57 -11.40 -8.66
N PRO A 135 4.62 -12.02 -8.12
CA PRO A 135 5.96 -11.94 -8.70
C PRO A 135 5.99 -12.43 -10.16
N GLY A 136 6.97 -11.94 -10.93
CA GLY A 136 7.24 -12.40 -12.30
C GLY A 136 6.17 -12.06 -13.34
N THR A 137 5.17 -11.22 -13.02
CA THR A 137 4.10 -10.87 -13.98
C THR A 137 4.35 -9.53 -14.68
N ASN A 138 4.21 -9.51 -16.00
CA ASN A 138 4.25 -8.32 -16.84
C ASN A 138 3.19 -8.44 -17.95
N PRO A 139 2.13 -7.60 -18.00
CA PRO A 139 1.82 -6.54 -17.04
C PRO A 139 1.67 -7.05 -15.61
N PRO A 140 1.85 -6.16 -14.60
CA PRO A 140 1.79 -6.58 -13.21
C PRO A 140 0.40 -7.08 -12.82
N ARG A 141 0.34 -8.16 -12.06
CA ARG A 141 -0.88 -8.72 -11.49
C ARG A 141 -0.87 -8.57 -9.97
N TYR A 142 -2.05 -8.37 -9.40
CA TYR A 142 -2.22 -8.27 -7.95
C TYR A 142 -3.39 -9.13 -7.48
N ASN A 143 -3.19 -9.79 -6.34
CA ASN A 143 -4.27 -10.41 -5.58
C ASN A 143 -4.89 -9.38 -4.64
N LEU A 144 -6.21 -9.24 -4.66
CA LEU A 144 -6.93 -8.43 -3.67
C LEU A 144 -7.09 -9.25 -2.40
N ARG A 145 -6.42 -8.82 -1.32
CA ARG A 145 -6.38 -9.55 -0.05
C ARG A 145 -7.49 -9.16 0.91
N LYS A 146 -7.82 -7.87 0.96
CA LYS A 146 -8.84 -7.30 1.86
C LYS A 146 -9.40 -6.02 1.27
N GLN A 147 -10.61 -5.68 1.70
CA GLN A 147 -11.23 -4.38 1.43
C GLN A 147 -11.86 -3.83 2.71
N SER A 148 -11.98 -2.51 2.82
CA SER A 148 -12.83 -1.87 3.82
C SER A 148 -14.30 -1.94 3.40
N SER A 149 -15.20 -1.53 4.30
CA SER A 149 -16.59 -1.26 3.93
C SER A 149 -16.65 -0.17 2.87
N ILE A 150 -17.63 -0.25 1.99
CA ILE A 150 -17.96 0.81 1.03
C ILE A 150 -18.37 2.07 1.79
N ARG A 151 -17.97 3.23 1.27
CA ARG A 151 -18.39 4.54 1.73
C ARG A 151 -19.11 5.27 0.61
N VAL A 152 -20.35 5.66 0.87
CA VAL A 152 -21.10 6.58 0.01
C VAL A 152 -20.49 7.96 0.20
N LEU A 153 -20.14 8.61 -0.91
CA LEU A 153 -19.39 9.87 -0.91
C LEU A 153 -20.28 11.10 -1.09
N SER A 154 -21.56 10.93 -1.45
CA SER A 154 -22.48 12.03 -1.72
C SER A 154 -22.52 13.12 -0.62
N PRO A 155 -22.53 12.77 0.70
CA PRO A 155 -22.54 13.79 1.76
C PRO A 155 -21.25 14.57 1.91
N PHE A 156 -20.17 14.16 1.26
CA PHE A 156 -18.81 14.66 1.46
C PHE A 156 -18.24 15.36 0.23
N LEU A 157 -19.02 15.49 -0.85
CA LEU A 157 -18.55 16.16 -2.07
C LEU A 157 -18.10 17.59 -1.76
N GLY A 158 -16.98 18.00 -2.32
CA GLY A 158 -16.35 19.30 -2.09
C GLY A 158 -15.54 19.41 -0.80
N GLN A 159 -15.48 18.35 0.02
CA GLN A 159 -14.74 18.40 1.27
C GLN A 159 -13.29 17.90 1.08
N PRO A 160 -12.30 18.67 1.50
CA PRO A 160 -10.94 18.19 1.63
C PRO A 160 -10.80 17.29 2.86
N ASN A 161 -9.93 16.29 2.79
CA ASN A 161 -9.52 15.47 3.92
C ASN A 161 -10.65 14.71 4.65
N VAL A 162 -11.63 14.18 3.91
CA VAL A 162 -12.70 13.35 4.46
C VAL A 162 -12.12 12.05 5.01
N ARG A 163 -12.19 11.84 6.31
CA ARG A 163 -11.57 10.70 6.99
C ARG A 163 -12.56 9.61 7.31
N PHE A 164 -12.18 8.37 7.00
CA PHE A 164 -12.93 7.16 7.31
C PHE A 164 -12.10 6.18 8.16
N SER A 165 -12.72 5.55 9.13
CA SER A 165 -12.11 4.48 9.91
C SER A 165 -11.96 3.21 9.08
N ALA A 166 -10.88 2.46 9.33
CA ALA A 166 -10.64 1.14 8.77
C ALA A 166 -9.94 0.25 9.81
N SER A 167 -9.96 -1.07 9.61
CA SER A 167 -9.22 -2.03 10.43
C SER A 167 -8.72 -3.18 9.55
N LEU A 168 -7.76 -2.88 8.66
CA LEU A 168 -7.25 -3.85 7.70
C LEU A 168 -5.82 -4.23 8.04
N ARG A 169 -5.58 -5.53 8.35
CA ARG A 169 -4.22 -6.04 8.53
C ARG A 169 -3.48 -6.00 7.19
N VAL A 170 -2.26 -5.48 7.21
CA VAL A 170 -1.36 -5.36 6.06
C VAL A 170 -0.03 -6.01 6.36
N ARG A 171 0.68 -6.48 5.33
CA ARG A 171 2.04 -7.01 5.43
C ARG A 171 3.03 -6.13 4.67
N LYS A 172 4.28 -6.21 5.06
CA LYS A 172 5.38 -5.57 4.32
C LYS A 172 5.28 -5.88 2.82
N GLY A 173 5.33 -4.84 1.99
CA GLY A 173 5.26 -4.96 0.53
C GLY A 173 3.84 -4.97 -0.05
N ASP A 174 2.78 -5.09 0.76
CA ASP A 174 1.41 -4.88 0.27
C ASP A 174 1.26 -3.43 -0.24
N ILE A 175 0.36 -3.23 -1.17
CA ILE A 175 -0.03 -1.91 -1.68
C ILE A 175 -1.42 -1.58 -1.15
N VAL A 176 -1.56 -0.41 -0.56
CA VAL A 176 -2.89 0.13 -0.24
C VAL A 176 -3.43 0.83 -1.47
N GLY A 177 -4.51 0.31 -2.02
CA GLY A 177 -5.20 0.85 -3.21
C GLY A 177 -6.59 1.37 -2.87
N LEU A 178 -7.25 1.90 -3.87
CA LEU A 178 -8.62 2.38 -3.83
C LEU A 178 -9.48 1.56 -4.79
N THR A 179 -10.60 1.02 -4.32
CA THR A 179 -11.66 0.46 -5.18
C THR A 179 -12.78 1.47 -5.25
N VAL A 180 -13.18 1.79 -6.46
CA VAL A 180 -14.27 2.72 -6.78
C VAL A 180 -15.33 1.96 -7.55
N PRO A 181 -16.40 1.49 -6.88
CA PRO A 181 -17.44 0.68 -7.53
C PRO A 181 -18.23 1.44 -8.60
N THR A 182 -18.56 2.68 -8.32
CA THR A 182 -19.22 3.60 -9.23
C THR A 182 -18.24 4.68 -9.68
N TRP A 183 -18.27 5.84 -9.05
CA TRP A 183 -17.34 6.93 -9.32
C TRP A 183 -16.93 7.67 -8.04
N ALA A 184 -15.76 8.32 -8.09
CA ALA A 184 -15.27 9.17 -7.01
C ALA A 184 -14.51 10.36 -7.60
N PRO A 185 -14.87 11.61 -7.24
CA PRO A 185 -14.18 12.81 -7.70
C PRO A 185 -12.93 13.10 -6.83
N ALA A 186 -12.24 12.05 -6.42
CA ALA A 186 -10.96 12.09 -5.69
C ALA A 186 -9.79 11.98 -6.66
N PHE A 187 -9.72 12.92 -7.61
CA PHE A 187 -8.84 12.82 -8.77
C PHE A 187 -8.31 14.18 -9.21
N ALA A 188 -7.01 14.25 -9.47
CA ALA A 188 -6.36 15.40 -10.06
C ALA A 188 -5.66 15.00 -11.36
N GLU A 189 -5.68 15.87 -12.36
CA GLU A 189 -5.00 15.69 -13.63
C GLU A 189 -4.24 16.96 -14.05
N GLY A 190 -3.58 16.92 -15.21
CA GLY A 190 -2.73 18.03 -15.65
C GLY A 190 -1.43 18.15 -14.87
N LEU A 191 -1.06 17.12 -14.12
CA LEU A 191 0.15 17.08 -13.29
C LEU A 191 1.38 16.71 -14.12
N SER A 192 2.57 16.74 -13.52
CA SER A 192 3.79 16.27 -14.15
C SER A 192 3.71 14.77 -14.52
N ALA A 193 4.45 14.33 -15.52
CA ALA A 193 4.53 12.93 -15.93
C ALA A 193 5.05 11.97 -14.84
N LYS A 194 5.61 12.49 -13.75
CA LYS A 194 6.03 11.70 -12.57
C LYS A 194 4.83 11.21 -11.75
N ASN A 195 3.65 11.81 -11.91
CA ASN A 195 2.43 11.37 -11.26
C ASN A 195 1.76 10.30 -12.11
N THR A 196 1.85 9.04 -11.67
CA THR A 196 1.27 7.91 -12.40
C THR A 196 0.51 6.97 -11.50
N TRP A 197 -0.59 6.44 -11.99
CA TRP A 197 -1.37 5.43 -11.29
C TRP A 197 -1.71 4.25 -12.21
N ARG A 198 -2.10 3.13 -11.63
CA ARG A 198 -2.53 1.92 -12.36
C ARG A 198 -3.92 1.51 -11.94
N ALA A 199 -4.67 0.96 -12.91
CA ALA A 199 -6.00 0.39 -12.73
C ALA A 199 -6.03 -1.10 -13.06
N SER A 200 -6.98 -1.81 -12.45
CA SER A 200 -7.31 -3.22 -12.65
C SER A 200 -7.99 -3.46 -14.01
N ARG A 201 -7.38 -2.99 -15.08
CA ARG A 201 -7.84 -3.14 -16.46
C ARG A 201 -6.80 -3.85 -17.31
N LEU A 202 -7.25 -4.61 -18.30
CA LEU A 202 -6.37 -5.26 -19.26
C LEU A 202 -5.70 -4.22 -20.18
N PRO A 203 -4.50 -4.49 -20.69
CA PRO A 203 -3.89 -3.69 -21.74
C PRO A 203 -4.87 -3.55 -22.93
N GLY A 204 -4.91 -2.35 -23.53
CA GLY A 204 -5.85 -2.04 -24.61
C GLY A 204 -7.28 -1.65 -24.16
N ARG A 205 -7.61 -1.83 -22.87
CA ARG A 205 -8.92 -1.45 -22.29
C ARG A 205 -8.79 -0.30 -21.29
N CYS A 206 -7.99 0.69 -21.61
CA CYS A 206 -7.64 1.77 -20.67
C CYS A 206 -8.56 2.99 -20.73
N THR A 207 -9.38 3.10 -21.76
CA THR A 207 -10.38 4.17 -21.91
C THR A 207 -11.70 3.80 -21.22
N ASN A 208 -12.44 4.79 -20.75
CA ASN A 208 -13.76 4.60 -20.16
C ASN A 208 -14.81 4.47 -21.26
N THR A 209 -14.90 3.32 -21.90
CA THR A 209 -15.98 2.97 -22.83
C THR A 209 -17.06 2.16 -22.12
N THR A 210 -18.23 2.04 -22.70
CA THR A 210 -19.34 1.31 -22.08
C THR A 210 -19.01 -0.16 -21.82
N ASP A 211 -18.36 -0.83 -22.77
CA ASP A 211 -17.92 -2.22 -22.65
C ASP A 211 -16.82 -2.40 -21.62
N VAL A 212 -15.88 -1.47 -21.49
CA VAL A 212 -14.83 -1.49 -20.46
C VAL A 212 -15.45 -1.30 -19.08
N ARG A 213 -16.40 -0.40 -18.94
CA ARG A 213 -17.13 -0.15 -17.69
C ARG A 213 -17.94 -1.38 -17.25
N GLN A 214 -18.65 -2.01 -18.15
CA GLN A 214 -19.48 -3.19 -17.88
C GLN A 214 -18.64 -4.46 -17.63
N GLY A 215 -17.41 -4.49 -18.09
CA GLY A 215 -16.49 -5.62 -17.94
C GLY A 215 -15.95 -5.83 -16.52
N GLU A 216 -16.56 -5.23 -15.49
CA GLU A 216 -16.20 -5.36 -14.08
C GLU A 216 -14.69 -5.13 -13.80
N PRO A 217 -14.12 -4.00 -14.14
CA PRO A 217 -12.69 -3.77 -13.95
C PRO A 217 -12.29 -3.65 -12.47
N GLN A 218 -13.26 -3.51 -11.55
CA GLN A 218 -13.00 -3.55 -10.13
C GLN A 218 -12.79 -4.99 -9.63
N GLN A 219 -11.89 -5.14 -8.68
CA GLN A 219 -11.51 -6.43 -8.12
C GLN A 219 -12.34 -6.81 -6.90
N ARG A 220 -12.63 -8.11 -6.70
CA ARG A 220 -13.21 -8.68 -5.48
C ARG A 220 -12.14 -9.34 -4.61
N VAL A 221 -12.42 -9.46 -3.30
CA VAL A 221 -11.51 -10.13 -2.36
C VAL A 221 -11.28 -11.58 -2.79
N GLY A 222 -10.01 -12.00 -2.83
CA GLY A 222 -9.57 -13.31 -3.29
C GLY A 222 -9.21 -13.36 -4.77
N GLU A 223 -9.68 -12.43 -5.57
CA GLU A 223 -9.40 -12.39 -7.00
C GLU A 223 -7.99 -11.90 -7.33
N ARG A 224 -7.53 -12.32 -8.51
CA ARG A 224 -6.29 -11.84 -9.14
C ARG A 224 -6.65 -11.08 -10.40
N ALA A 225 -6.21 -9.83 -10.50
CA ALA A 225 -6.42 -9.03 -11.69
C ALA A 225 -5.10 -8.51 -12.27
N THR A 226 -5.12 -8.23 -13.57
CA THR A 226 -4.05 -7.56 -14.30
C THR A 226 -4.23 -6.05 -14.19
N TYR A 227 -3.17 -5.35 -13.80
CA TYR A 227 -3.12 -3.90 -13.74
C TYR A 227 -2.39 -3.37 -14.97
N GLY A 228 -2.99 -3.61 -16.13
CA GLY A 228 -2.42 -3.32 -17.44
C GLY A 228 -2.42 -1.84 -17.80
N CYS A 229 -3.42 -1.10 -17.34
CA CYS A 229 -3.54 0.32 -17.64
C CYS A 229 -2.73 1.16 -16.66
N ARG A 230 -1.85 1.98 -17.21
CA ARG A 230 -1.07 2.99 -16.49
C ARG A 230 -1.44 4.36 -17.06
N TYR A 231 -1.82 5.25 -16.17
CA TYR A 231 -2.17 6.62 -16.48
C TYR A 231 -1.10 7.54 -15.91
N SER A 232 -0.66 8.51 -16.69
CA SER A 232 0.31 9.54 -16.28
C SER A 232 -0.37 10.90 -16.15
N THR A 233 0.37 11.87 -15.63
CA THR A 233 -0.10 13.25 -15.40
C THR A 233 -1.32 13.34 -14.48
N ALA A 234 -1.58 12.30 -13.68
CA ALA A 234 -2.80 12.21 -12.88
C ALA A 234 -2.55 11.54 -11.53
N ARG A 235 -3.41 11.85 -10.56
CA ARG A 235 -3.28 11.41 -9.19
C ARG A 235 -4.61 11.05 -8.56
N LEU A 236 -4.63 9.90 -7.85
CA LEU A 236 -5.70 9.53 -6.94
C LEU A 236 -5.50 10.27 -5.63
N LEU A 237 -6.51 11.03 -5.18
CA LEU A 237 -6.42 11.91 -4.02
C LEU A 237 -6.88 11.20 -2.75
N TYR A 238 -6.04 10.28 -2.26
CA TYR A 238 -6.28 9.58 -0.99
C TYR A 238 -4.98 9.39 -0.22
N THR A 239 -5.12 9.16 1.08
CA THR A 239 -4.04 8.71 1.97
C THR A 239 -4.53 7.57 2.86
N ALA A 240 -3.60 6.85 3.50
CA ALA A 240 -3.93 5.78 4.44
C ALA A 240 -3.00 5.81 5.65
N THR A 241 -3.57 5.87 6.85
CA THR A 241 -2.83 5.84 8.12
C THR A 241 -2.65 4.39 8.56
N VAL A 242 -1.40 3.96 8.70
CA VAL A 242 -1.01 2.61 9.11
C VAL A 242 -0.27 2.67 10.43
N VAL A 243 -0.73 1.88 11.40
CA VAL A 243 0.01 1.60 12.64
C VAL A 243 0.80 0.33 12.42
N MET A 244 2.11 0.41 12.58
CA MET A 244 3.04 -0.71 12.41
C MET A 244 3.10 -1.56 13.67
N ASP A 245 3.26 -2.87 13.47
CA ASP A 245 3.48 -3.83 14.57
C ASP A 245 4.91 -3.73 15.09
#